data_470b8536e938c30aa4cacfe3d4d5526c
#
_entry.id   470b8536e938c30aa4cacfe3d4d5526c
#
_cell.length_a   1.000
_cell.length_b   1.000
_cell.length_c   1.000
_cell.angle_alpha   90.00
_cell.angle_beta   90.00
_cell.angle_gamma   90.00
#
_symmetry.space_group_name_H-M   'P 1'
#
loop_
_entity.id
_entity.type
_entity.pdbx_description
1 polymer ?
#
loop_
_entity_poly.entity_id
_entity_poly.type
_entity_poly.pdbx_seq_one_letter_code
_entity_poly.pdbx_strand_id
1 'polypeptide(L)'
;MSLGSWMNKILIDWGVDPKLANMFDETIIAVLMIGVSIGLDYLCQAIFVGGMRHYTKRAPHQWNTLLMKRRVVHHLIHILPGILVYFLLPLAFVRGKEILEFSQKICAVYIIAAILFTINGLLLVMLDVYNARDKQKNRPMKGFVQVLQVLLFFIGGIIIIAVLVNKSPMTLFAGLGASAAVLMLVFKDSILGFVAGVQLSANDMLRIGDWIALPNNTANGTVEEITLNTVKIRNWDNTISTVPPYTLVNNSFQNWRGMQESGGVV
;
A
#
# COMPACT_ATOMS: atom_id res chain seq x y z
N MET A 1 -15.42 -23.80 35.51
CA MET A 1 -16.45 -24.34 34.64
C MET A 1 -16.39 -23.53 33.36
N SER A 2 -16.12 -24.13 32.19
CA SER A 2 -16.10 -23.39 30.94
C SER A 2 -17.52 -23.04 30.49
N LEU A 3 -17.72 -21.92 29.76
CA LEU A 3 -19.03 -21.53 29.23
C LEU A 3 -19.65 -22.69 28.40
N GLY A 4 -18.82 -23.42 27.64
CA GLY A 4 -19.24 -24.60 26.90
C GLY A 4 -19.80 -25.72 27.77
N SER A 5 -19.15 -26.04 28.87
CA SER A 5 -19.65 -27.09 29.79
C SER A 5 -20.97 -26.70 30.47
N TRP A 6 -21.17 -25.41 30.72
CA TRP A 6 -22.42 -24.90 31.29
C TRP A 6 -23.56 -24.96 30.26
N MET A 7 -23.31 -24.55 29.02
CA MET A 7 -24.30 -24.60 27.95
C MET A 7 -24.69 -26.04 27.59
N ASN A 8 -23.69 -26.93 27.52
CA ASN A 8 -23.92 -28.35 27.27
C ASN A 8 -24.86 -28.96 28.33
N LYS A 9 -24.64 -28.62 29.62
CA LYS A 9 -25.50 -29.08 30.70
C LYS A 9 -26.95 -28.59 30.54
N ILE A 10 -27.14 -27.34 30.16
CA ILE A 10 -28.50 -26.78 29.89
C ILE A 10 -29.18 -27.53 28.72
N LEU A 11 -28.45 -27.77 27.62
CA LEU A 11 -28.99 -28.49 26.48
C LEU A 11 -29.42 -29.91 26.79
N ILE A 12 -28.62 -30.63 27.64
CA ILE A 12 -28.96 -31.97 28.11
C ILE A 12 -30.16 -31.93 29.05
N ASP A 13 -30.25 -30.96 29.96
CA ASP A 13 -31.40 -30.77 30.86
C ASP A 13 -32.70 -30.47 30.10
N TRP A 14 -32.59 -29.88 28.89
CA TRP A 14 -33.72 -29.64 28.00
C TRP A 14 -34.07 -30.87 27.13
N GLY A 15 -33.39 -32.00 27.33
CA GLY A 15 -33.71 -33.27 26.63
C GLY A 15 -33.06 -33.45 25.27
N VAL A 16 -32.06 -32.63 24.93
CA VAL A 16 -31.27 -32.77 23.69
C VAL A 16 -30.30 -33.96 23.85
N ASP A 17 -30.22 -34.81 22.80
CA ASP A 17 -29.27 -35.92 22.75
C ASP A 17 -27.82 -35.40 23.06
N PRO A 18 -27.08 -36.08 23.94
CA PRO A 18 -25.72 -35.63 24.31
C PRO A 18 -24.76 -35.50 23.17
N LYS A 19 -24.94 -36.22 22.05
CA LYS A 19 -24.13 -36.06 20.83
C LYS A 19 -24.47 -34.76 20.09
N LEU A 20 -25.74 -34.44 20.03
CA LEU A 20 -26.20 -33.17 19.42
C LEU A 20 -25.86 -31.97 20.30
N ALA A 21 -26.02 -32.10 21.63
CA ALA A 21 -25.67 -31.05 22.56
C ALA A 21 -24.17 -30.64 22.43
N ASN A 22 -23.27 -31.62 22.25
CA ASN A 22 -21.84 -31.40 22.02
C ASN A 22 -21.49 -30.74 20.66
N MET A 23 -22.38 -30.84 19.66
CA MET A 23 -22.20 -30.16 18.38
C MET A 23 -22.73 -28.72 18.39
N PHE A 24 -23.79 -28.49 19.15
CA PHE A 24 -24.49 -27.20 19.16
C PHE A 24 -23.99 -26.24 20.24
N ASP A 25 -23.34 -26.72 21.32
CA ASP A 25 -22.87 -25.88 22.41
C ASP A 25 -21.87 -24.82 21.91
N GLU A 26 -20.85 -25.22 21.14
CA GLU A 26 -19.84 -24.31 20.58
C GLU A 26 -20.44 -23.32 19.58
N THR A 27 -21.37 -23.83 18.72
CA THR A 27 -22.03 -23.00 17.70
C THR A 27 -22.93 -21.94 18.34
N ILE A 28 -23.74 -22.33 19.33
CA ILE A 28 -24.64 -21.41 20.05
C ILE A 28 -23.84 -20.33 20.78
N ILE A 29 -22.74 -20.71 21.45
CA ILE A 29 -21.88 -19.74 22.13
C ILE A 29 -21.24 -18.78 21.13
N ALA A 30 -20.78 -19.25 19.98
CA ALA A 30 -20.23 -18.42 18.96
C ALA A 30 -21.26 -17.40 18.42
N VAL A 31 -22.48 -17.85 18.15
CA VAL A 31 -23.59 -16.96 17.73
C VAL A 31 -23.92 -15.93 18.80
N LEU A 32 -24.00 -16.34 20.07
CA LEU A 32 -24.23 -15.41 21.20
C LEU A 32 -23.11 -14.38 21.31
N MET A 33 -21.84 -14.79 21.17
CA MET A 33 -20.70 -13.87 21.20
C MET A 33 -20.74 -12.85 20.05
N ILE A 34 -21.10 -13.30 18.85
CA ILE A 34 -21.30 -12.39 17.71
C ILE A 34 -22.44 -11.41 18.02
N GLY A 35 -23.55 -11.88 18.58
CA GLY A 35 -24.67 -11.05 18.98
C GLY A 35 -24.29 -9.99 20.03
N VAL A 36 -23.55 -10.41 21.06
CA VAL A 36 -23.01 -9.50 22.09
C VAL A 36 -22.04 -8.48 21.49
N SER A 37 -21.19 -8.91 20.54
CA SER A 37 -20.25 -8.02 19.86
C SER A 37 -20.98 -6.95 19.03
N ILE A 38 -22.01 -7.35 18.29
CA ILE A 38 -22.86 -6.41 17.53
C ILE A 38 -23.57 -5.45 18.47
N GLY A 39 -24.12 -5.95 19.58
CA GLY A 39 -24.75 -5.11 20.61
C GLY A 39 -23.79 -4.07 21.21
N LEU A 40 -22.57 -4.51 21.54
CA LEU A 40 -21.50 -3.63 22.02
C LEU A 40 -21.07 -2.60 20.97
N ASP A 41 -21.00 -2.99 19.72
CA ASP A 41 -20.68 -2.06 18.63
C ASP A 41 -21.72 -0.95 18.52
N TYR A 42 -23.02 -1.30 18.54
CA TYR A 42 -24.10 -0.32 18.55
C TYR A 42 -24.04 0.58 19.78
N LEU A 43 -23.77 0.02 20.96
CA LEU A 43 -23.66 0.79 22.21
C LEU A 43 -22.47 1.75 22.16
N CYS A 44 -21.31 1.28 21.74
CA CYS A 44 -20.12 2.11 21.56
C CYS A 44 -20.36 3.23 20.53
N GLN A 45 -20.98 2.91 19.40
CA GLN A 45 -21.34 3.91 18.41
C GLN A 45 -22.31 4.96 18.98
N ALA A 46 -23.36 4.55 19.68
CA ALA A 46 -24.32 5.45 20.29
C ALA A 46 -23.65 6.40 21.29
N ILE A 47 -22.79 5.89 22.15
CA ILE A 47 -22.09 6.67 23.18
C ILE A 47 -21.05 7.60 22.55
N PHE A 48 -20.12 7.05 21.77
CA PHE A 48 -18.98 7.83 21.25
C PHE A 48 -19.39 8.79 20.12
N VAL A 49 -20.18 8.33 19.15
CA VAL A 49 -20.64 9.21 18.05
C VAL A 49 -21.65 10.21 18.58
N GLY A 50 -22.55 9.81 19.50
CA GLY A 50 -23.49 10.70 20.16
C GLY A 50 -22.79 11.77 20.99
N GLY A 51 -21.84 11.37 21.83
CA GLY A 51 -21.03 12.27 22.65
C GLY A 51 -20.21 13.25 21.79
N MET A 52 -19.58 12.74 20.72
CA MET A 52 -18.79 13.59 19.82
C MET A 52 -19.65 14.56 19.01
N ARG A 53 -20.85 14.15 18.58
CA ARG A 53 -21.84 15.07 17.97
C ARG A 53 -22.26 16.19 18.93
N HIS A 54 -22.49 15.84 20.19
CA HIS A 54 -22.87 16.82 21.22
C HIS A 54 -21.72 17.81 21.49
N TYR A 55 -20.49 17.30 21.59
CA TYR A 55 -19.30 18.14 21.78
C TYR A 55 -19.00 19.04 20.58
N THR A 56 -19.13 18.53 19.36
CA THR A 56 -18.90 19.30 18.12
C THR A 56 -19.93 20.43 17.96
N LYS A 57 -21.15 20.25 18.43
CA LYS A 57 -22.16 21.32 18.43
C LYS A 57 -21.83 22.45 19.40
N ARG A 58 -21.16 22.16 20.54
CA ARG A 58 -20.77 23.16 21.54
C ARG A 58 -19.47 23.90 21.22
N ALA A 59 -18.52 23.20 20.56
CA ALA A 59 -17.24 23.75 20.16
C ALA A 59 -16.93 23.29 18.72
N PRO A 60 -17.40 24.02 17.68
CA PRO A 60 -17.20 23.64 16.30
C PRO A 60 -15.74 23.84 15.91
N HIS A 61 -14.91 22.82 16.18
CA HIS A 61 -13.52 22.79 15.72
C HIS A 61 -13.45 22.07 14.38
N GLN A 62 -12.76 22.64 13.41
CA GLN A 62 -12.66 22.08 12.04
C GLN A 62 -12.28 20.59 12.01
N TRP A 63 -11.38 20.17 12.92
CA TRP A 63 -10.95 18.78 13.05
C TRP A 63 -12.09 17.82 13.41
N ASN A 64 -12.93 18.19 14.39
CA ASN A 64 -14.00 17.31 14.84
C ASN A 64 -15.02 17.04 13.73
N THR A 65 -15.35 18.07 12.97
CA THR A 65 -16.28 17.97 11.84
C THR A 65 -15.72 17.08 10.72
N LEU A 66 -14.41 17.19 10.42
CA LEU A 66 -13.75 16.41 9.40
C LEU A 66 -13.58 14.95 9.80
N LEU A 67 -13.21 14.65 11.06
CA LEU A 67 -13.13 13.29 11.59
C LEU A 67 -14.47 12.56 11.47
N MET A 68 -15.58 13.24 11.77
CA MET A 68 -16.91 12.67 11.60
C MET A 68 -17.29 12.49 10.13
N LYS A 69 -17.02 13.49 9.27
CA LYS A 69 -17.30 13.44 7.83
C LYS A 69 -16.58 12.27 7.15
N ARG A 70 -15.33 11.99 7.54
CA ARG A 70 -14.52 10.90 7.00
C ARG A 70 -14.71 9.55 7.69
N ARG A 71 -15.69 9.47 8.61
CA ARG A 71 -16.03 8.25 9.38
C ARG A 71 -14.87 7.62 10.15
N VAL A 72 -13.82 8.41 10.46
CA VAL A 72 -12.64 7.93 11.18
C VAL A 72 -13.03 7.35 12.53
N VAL A 73 -13.86 8.08 13.27
CA VAL A 73 -14.37 7.67 14.59
C VAL A 73 -15.18 6.37 14.49
N HIS A 74 -15.95 6.20 13.42
CA HIS A 74 -16.74 5.00 13.19
C HIS A 74 -15.83 3.76 12.99
N HIS A 75 -14.81 3.85 12.12
CA HIS A 75 -13.87 2.76 11.94
C HIS A 75 -13.04 2.46 13.19
N LEU A 76 -12.68 3.50 13.96
CA LEU A 76 -11.96 3.32 15.23
C LEU A 76 -12.80 2.53 16.26
N ILE A 77 -14.10 2.83 16.34
CA ILE A 77 -15.01 2.15 17.27
C ILE A 77 -15.15 0.68 16.93
N HIS A 78 -15.18 0.29 15.67
CA HIS A 78 -15.25 -1.10 15.23
C HIS A 78 -14.05 -1.97 15.63
N ILE A 79 -12.92 -1.35 15.98
CA ILE A 79 -11.74 -2.10 16.46
C ILE A 79 -12.02 -2.75 17.81
N LEU A 80 -12.72 -2.05 18.72
CA LEU A 80 -12.96 -2.53 20.08
C LEU A 80 -13.78 -3.83 20.15
N PRO A 81 -14.95 -3.96 19.48
CA PRO A 81 -15.69 -5.21 19.42
C PRO A 81 -14.88 -6.34 18.77
N GLY A 82 -14.11 -6.03 17.72
CA GLY A 82 -13.23 -7.03 17.08
C GLY A 82 -12.19 -7.60 18.04
N ILE A 83 -11.52 -6.75 18.81
CA ILE A 83 -10.56 -7.18 19.83
C ILE A 83 -11.26 -8.01 20.91
N LEU A 84 -12.44 -7.60 21.35
CA LEU A 84 -13.20 -8.31 22.38
C LEU A 84 -13.59 -9.71 21.90
N VAL A 85 -14.11 -9.84 20.68
CA VAL A 85 -14.42 -11.15 20.09
C VAL A 85 -13.16 -12.01 19.98
N TYR A 86 -12.05 -11.46 19.51
CA TYR A 86 -10.79 -12.19 19.38
C TYR A 86 -10.34 -12.85 20.70
N PHE A 87 -10.46 -12.13 21.81
CA PHE A 87 -10.10 -12.64 23.15
C PHE A 87 -11.16 -13.58 23.74
N LEU A 88 -12.42 -13.45 23.36
CA LEU A 88 -13.50 -14.32 23.86
C LEU A 88 -13.63 -15.63 23.06
N LEU A 89 -13.19 -15.68 21.79
CA LEU A 89 -13.27 -16.89 20.96
C LEU A 89 -12.71 -18.17 21.63
N PRO A 90 -11.56 -18.15 22.36
CA PRO A 90 -11.07 -19.34 23.04
C PRO A 90 -12.00 -19.88 24.13
N LEU A 91 -12.89 -19.03 24.69
CA LEU A 91 -13.87 -19.45 25.69
C LEU A 91 -15.07 -20.18 25.04
N ALA A 92 -15.35 -19.89 23.75
CA ALA A 92 -16.40 -20.56 22.99
C ALA A 92 -15.93 -21.92 22.44
N PHE A 93 -14.78 -21.93 21.79
CA PHE A 93 -14.24 -23.09 21.11
C PHE A 93 -13.20 -23.82 21.98
N VAL A 94 -13.65 -24.64 22.93
CA VAL A 94 -12.77 -25.38 23.81
C VAL A 94 -12.27 -26.69 23.17
N ARG A 95 -13.07 -27.30 22.30
CA ARG A 95 -12.78 -28.60 21.67
C ARG A 95 -12.35 -28.47 20.21
N GLY A 96 -12.87 -27.49 19.48
CA GLY A 96 -12.64 -27.30 18.04
C GLY A 96 -11.44 -26.40 17.75
N LYS A 97 -10.19 -26.84 17.98
CA LYS A 97 -8.98 -26.04 17.76
C LYS A 97 -8.85 -25.46 16.35
N GLU A 98 -9.20 -26.23 15.31
CA GLU A 98 -9.11 -25.77 13.90
C GLU A 98 -10.11 -24.65 13.61
N ILE A 99 -11.34 -24.78 14.13
CA ILE A 99 -12.38 -23.76 13.99
C ILE A 99 -11.99 -22.50 14.75
N LEU A 100 -11.42 -22.67 15.95
CA LEU A 100 -10.90 -21.55 16.75
C LEU A 100 -9.82 -20.76 15.99
N GLU A 101 -8.80 -21.45 15.47
CA GLU A 101 -7.71 -20.82 14.73
C GLU A 101 -8.23 -20.09 13.48
N PHE A 102 -9.15 -20.72 12.73
CA PHE A 102 -9.76 -20.09 11.57
C PHE A 102 -10.58 -18.84 11.94
N SER A 103 -11.40 -18.94 12.98
CA SER A 103 -12.20 -17.82 13.48
C SER A 103 -11.34 -16.67 14.00
N GLN A 104 -10.26 -16.97 14.71
CA GLN A 104 -9.29 -15.98 15.18
C GLN A 104 -8.58 -15.28 14.02
N LYS A 105 -8.23 -15.98 12.93
CA LYS A 105 -7.68 -15.38 11.71
C LYS A 105 -8.65 -14.40 11.06
N ILE A 106 -9.92 -14.80 10.92
CA ILE A 106 -10.94 -13.90 10.36
C ILE A 106 -11.07 -12.65 11.22
N CYS A 107 -11.11 -12.81 12.54
CA CYS A 107 -11.21 -11.70 13.48
C CYS A 107 -9.98 -10.78 13.41
N ALA A 108 -8.78 -11.36 13.31
CA ALA A 108 -7.54 -10.59 13.13
C ALA A 108 -7.53 -9.81 11.82
N VAL A 109 -7.96 -10.43 10.71
CA VAL A 109 -8.09 -9.74 9.41
C VAL A 109 -9.07 -8.56 9.50
N TYR A 110 -10.22 -8.76 10.16
CA TYR A 110 -11.18 -7.69 10.41
C TYR A 110 -10.59 -6.52 11.19
N ILE A 111 -9.86 -6.81 12.29
CA ILE A 111 -9.20 -5.79 13.11
C ILE A 111 -8.16 -5.03 12.28
N ILE A 112 -7.31 -5.74 11.51
CA ILE A 112 -6.30 -5.13 10.65
C ILE A 112 -6.96 -4.23 9.62
N ALA A 113 -8.03 -4.69 8.96
CA ALA A 113 -8.77 -3.89 7.99
C ALA A 113 -9.37 -2.62 8.64
N ALA A 114 -9.97 -2.73 9.83
CA ALA A 114 -10.49 -1.59 10.56
C ALA A 114 -9.41 -0.55 10.91
N ILE A 115 -8.22 -1.02 11.30
CA ILE A 115 -7.05 -0.16 11.55
C ILE A 115 -6.62 0.54 10.25
N LEU A 116 -6.51 -0.18 9.15
CA LEU A 116 -6.13 0.39 7.85
C LEU A 116 -7.11 1.47 7.38
N PHE A 117 -8.42 1.22 7.49
CA PHE A 117 -9.43 2.21 7.14
C PHE A 117 -9.41 3.41 8.08
N THR A 118 -9.10 3.22 9.36
CA THR A 118 -8.93 4.31 10.33
C THR A 118 -7.74 5.20 9.94
N ILE A 119 -6.57 4.61 9.66
CA ILE A 119 -5.37 5.35 9.24
C ILE A 119 -5.62 6.06 7.91
N ASN A 120 -6.25 5.39 6.94
CA ASN A 120 -6.63 5.99 5.66
C ASN A 120 -7.56 7.20 5.86
N GLY A 121 -8.55 7.07 6.73
CA GLY A 121 -9.44 8.17 7.10
C GLY A 121 -8.69 9.35 7.72
N LEU A 122 -7.71 9.10 8.58
CA LEU A 122 -6.85 10.13 9.17
C LEU A 122 -6.00 10.85 8.11
N LEU A 123 -5.42 10.12 7.15
CA LEU A 123 -4.69 10.73 6.02
C LEU A 123 -5.57 11.68 5.21
N LEU A 124 -6.83 11.28 4.95
CA LEU A 124 -7.79 12.12 4.25
C LEU A 124 -8.21 13.35 5.06
N VAL A 125 -8.36 13.22 6.38
CA VAL A 125 -8.63 14.37 7.26
C VAL A 125 -7.46 15.35 7.24
N MET A 126 -6.22 14.86 7.31
CA MET A 126 -5.03 15.72 7.20
C MET A 126 -4.99 16.48 5.88
N LEU A 127 -5.34 15.82 4.77
CA LEU A 127 -5.44 16.45 3.46
C LEU A 127 -6.53 17.54 3.43
N ASP A 128 -7.72 17.25 3.99
CA ASP A 128 -8.82 18.21 4.04
C ASP A 128 -8.47 19.44 4.88
N VAL A 129 -7.79 19.25 6.04
CA VAL A 129 -7.31 20.34 6.89
C VAL A 129 -6.26 21.18 6.17
N TYR A 130 -5.33 20.53 5.49
CA TYR A 130 -4.32 21.23 4.71
C TYR A 130 -4.98 22.09 3.62
N ASN A 131 -5.88 21.51 2.84
CA ASN A 131 -6.58 22.21 1.76
C ASN A 131 -7.47 23.38 2.28
N ALA A 132 -8.00 23.28 3.51
CA ALA A 132 -8.77 24.35 4.13
C ALA A 132 -7.91 25.54 4.57
N ARG A 133 -6.63 25.32 4.87
CA ARG A 133 -5.68 26.37 5.28
C ARG A 133 -4.98 27.04 4.09
N ASP A 134 -4.72 26.29 3.02
CA ASP A 134 -3.98 26.78 1.85
C ASP A 134 -4.94 27.49 0.88
N LYS A 135 -4.94 28.82 0.94
CA LYS A 135 -5.70 29.68 0.01
C LYS A 135 -5.13 29.65 -1.41
N GLN A 136 -3.88 29.26 -1.58
CA GLN A 136 -3.20 29.10 -2.86
C GLN A 136 -3.15 27.60 -3.23
N LYS A 137 -4.11 27.13 -3.99
CA LYS A 137 -4.29 25.73 -4.47
C LYS A 137 -3.12 25.12 -5.29
N ASN A 138 -1.90 25.65 -5.20
CA ASN A 138 -0.80 25.32 -6.11
C ASN A 138 0.10 24.16 -5.68
N ARG A 139 -0.20 23.46 -4.56
CA ARG A 139 0.66 22.37 -4.10
C ARG A 139 -0.02 21.00 -4.29
N PRO A 140 0.61 20.04 -4.97
CA PRO A 140 0.01 18.73 -5.28
C PRO A 140 0.00 17.75 -4.09
N MET A 141 -0.48 18.19 -2.91
CA MET A 141 -0.54 17.36 -1.70
C MET A 141 -1.44 16.13 -1.86
N LYS A 142 -2.44 16.21 -2.75
CA LYS A 142 -3.31 15.08 -3.06
C LYS A 142 -2.53 13.88 -3.61
N GLY A 143 -1.59 14.11 -4.53
CA GLY A 143 -0.73 13.06 -5.09
C GLY A 143 0.13 12.40 -4.01
N PHE A 144 0.71 13.19 -3.10
CA PHE A 144 1.50 12.66 -1.99
C PHE A 144 0.67 11.76 -1.06
N VAL A 145 -0.53 12.19 -0.69
CA VAL A 145 -1.45 11.37 0.13
C VAL A 145 -1.85 10.09 -0.61
N GLN A 146 -2.09 10.13 -1.92
CA GLN A 146 -2.37 8.92 -2.71
C GLN A 146 -1.23 7.91 -2.66
N VAL A 147 0.03 8.35 -2.76
CA VAL A 147 1.19 7.46 -2.62
C VAL A 147 1.22 6.82 -1.23
N LEU A 148 0.99 7.60 -0.17
CA LEU A 148 0.91 7.06 1.19
C LEU A 148 -0.23 6.05 1.37
N GLN A 149 -1.38 6.27 0.75
CA GLN A 149 -2.50 5.33 0.76
C GLN A 149 -2.13 4.01 0.05
N VAL A 150 -1.48 4.07 -1.11
CA VAL A 150 -1.01 2.87 -1.82
C VAL A 150 -0.04 2.09 -0.94
N LEU A 151 0.94 2.74 -0.32
CA LEU A 151 1.88 2.09 0.61
C LEU A 151 1.18 1.49 1.82
N LEU A 152 0.23 2.21 2.41
CA LEU A 152 -0.55 1.74 3.56
C LEU A 152 -1.31 0.44 3.23
N PHE A 153 -2.05 0.42 2.11
CA PHE A 153 -2.81 -0.77 1.70
C PHE A 153 -1.92 -1.91 1.23
N PHE A 154 -0.78 -1.61 0.61
CA PHE A 154 0.22 -2.62 0.23
C PHE A 154 0.80 -3.33 1.46
N ILE A 155 1.27 -2.55 2.46
CA ILE A 155 1.80 -3.09 3.71
C ILE A 155 0.70 -3.85 4.47
N GLY A 156 -0.48 -3.28 4.58
CA GLY A 156 -1.63 -3.91 5.23
C GLY A 156 -2.05 -5.21 4.56
N GLY A 157 -2.04 -5.26 3.23
CA GLY A 157 -2.32 -6.47 2.46
C GLY A 157 -1.32 -7.60 2.76
N ILE A 158 -0.02 -7.28 2.84
CA ILE A 158 1.01 -8.26 3.21
C ILE A 158 0.79 -8.78 4.65
N ILE A 159 0.43 -7.90 5.59
CA ILE A 159 0.13 -8.30 6.97
C ILE A 159 -1.09 -9.24 7.00
N ILE A 160 -2.15 -8.94 6.26
CA ILE A 160 -3.34 -9.80 6.15
C ILE A 160 -2.96 -11.17 5.59
N ILE A 161 -2.20 -11.22 4.50
CA ILE A 161 -1.72 -12.47 3.90
C ILE A 161 -0.87 -13.25 4.91
N ALA A 162 0.02 -12.59 5.65
CA ALA A 162 0.86 -13.21 6.67
C ALA A 162 0.02 -13.92 7.74
N VAL A 163 -1.04 -13.27 8.24
CA VAL A 163 -1.98 -13.85 9.20
C VAL A 163 -2.69 -15.07 8.62
N LEU A 164 -3.18 -14.99 7.37
CA LEU A 164 -3.90 -16.10 6.73
C LEU A 164 -3.02 -17.34 6.53
N VAL A 165 -1.75 -17.16 6.15
CA VAL A 165 -0.80 -18.26 5.91
C VAL A 165 0.02 -18.65 7.15
N ASN A 166 -0.25 -18.10 8.34
CA ASN A 166 0.49 -18.35 9.58
C ASN A 166 2.01 -18.11 9.44
N LYS A 167 2.39 -17.06 8.74
CA LYS A 167 3.79 -16.64 8.62
C LYS A 167 4.00 -15.26 9.23
N SER A 168 5.23 -14.96 9.62
CA SER A 168 5.53 -13.61 10.08
C SER A 168 5.49 -12.62 8.89
N PRO A 169 4.95 -11.42 9.06
CA PRO A 169 4.98 -10.39 8.01
C PRO A 169 6.41 -10.10 7.54
N MET A 170 7.38 -10.13 8.46
CA MET A 170 8.79 -9.89 8.14
C MET A 170 9.36 -10.94 7.16
N THR A 171 8.96 -12.22 7.31
CA THR A 171 9.36 -13.28 6.37
C THR A 171 8.85 -13.02 4.95
N LEU A 172 7.59 -12.55 4.84
CA LEU A 172 7.02 -12.20 3.54
C LEU A 172 7.72 -10.98 2.93
N PHE A 173 7.97 -9.94 3.73
CA PHE A 173 8.73 -8.76 3.28
C PHE A 173 10.15 -9.12 2.85
N ALA A 174 10.84 -9.99 3.59
CA ALA A 174 12.17 -10.46 3.23
C ALA A 174 12.16 -11.21 1.89
N GLY A 175 11.19 -12.11 1.70
CA GLY A 175 11.02 -12.83 0.43
C GLY A 175 10.73 -11.91 -0.76
N LEU A 176 9.78 -10.98 -0.58
CA LEU A 176 9.47 -9.98 -1.61
C LEU A 176 10.65 -9.07 -1.91
N GLY A 177 11.38 -8.63 -0.87
CA GLY A 177 12.56 -7.78 -1.04
C GLY A 177 13.69 -8.49 -1.77
N ALA A 178 13.94 -9.76 -1.44
CA ALA A 178 14.93 -10.58 -2.15
C ALA A 178 14.55 -10.77 -3.64
N SER A 179 13.28 -11.08 -3.91
CA SER A 179 12.78 -11.21 -5.28
C SER A 179 12.90 -9.89 -6.06
N ALA A 180 12.53 -8.77 -5.42
CA ALA A 180 12.66 -7.45 -6.02
C ALA A 180 14.11 -7.08 -6.33
N ALA A 181 15.07 -7.43 -5.45
CA ALA A 181 16.48 -7.21 -5.68
C ALA A 181 17.02 -8.00 -6.89
N VAL A 182 16.61 -9.27 -7.03
CA VAL A 182 16.96 -10.09 -8.19
C VAL A 182 16.38 -9.50 -9.48
N LEU A 183 15.09 -9.12 -9.46
CA LEU A 183 14.45 -8.48 -10.61
C LEU A 183 15.13 -7.15 -10.98
N MET A 184 15.48 -6.33 -9.98
CA MET A 184 16.20 -5.07 -10.21
C MET A 184 17.58 -5.32 -10.84
N LEU A 185 18.29 -6.39 -10.42
CA LEU A 185 19.58 -6.76 -11.01
C LEU A 185 19.42 -7.16 -12.47
N VAL A 186 18.40 -7.98 -12.79
CA VAL A 186 18.13 -8.44 -14.18
C VAL A 186 17.76 -7.27 -15.09
N PHE A 187 16.95 -6.32 -14.61
CA PHE A 187 16.48 -5.18 -15.40
C PHE A 187 17.34 -3.92 -15.27
N LYS A 188 18.45 -3.98 -14.52
CA LYS A 188 19.30 -2.82 -14.23
C LYS A 188 19.67 -2.02 -15.48
N ASP A 189 20.20 -2.69 -16.49
CA ASP A 189 20.69 -2.02 -17.70
C ASP A 189 19.55 -1.45 -18.54
N SER A 190 18.41 -2.12 -18.57
CA SER A 190 17.20 -1.62 -19.23
C SER A 190 16.65 -0.36 -18.55
N ILE A 191 16.62 -0.35 -17.21
CA ILE A 191 16.18 0.82 -16.43
C ILE A 191 17.15 1.99 -16.62
N LEU A 192 18.47 1.74 -16.56
CA LEU A 192 19.47 2.78 -16.79
C LEU A 192 19.39 3.33 -18.22
N GLY A 193 19.21 2.47 -19.22
CA GLY A 193 19.02 2.89 -20.61
C GLY A 193 17.78 3.77 -20.79
N PHE A 194 16.65 3.35 -20.21
CA PHE A 194 15.41 4.13 -20.25
C PHE A 194 15.55 5.51 -19.59
N VAL A 195 16.07 5.57 -18.35
CA VAL A 195 16.27 6.82 -17.62
C VAL A 195 17.22 7.74 -18.36
N ALA A 196 18.33 7.22 -18.89
CA ALA A 196 19.28 7.99 -19.68
C ALA A 196 18.67 8.51 -21.00
N GLY A 197 17.88 7.68 -21.70
CA GLY A 197 17.17 8.10 -22.91
C GLY A 197 16.20 9.25 -22.66
N VAL A 198 15.42 9.16 -21.56
CA VAL A 198 14.55 10.27 -21.13
C VAL A 198 15.37 11.52 -20.79
N GLN A 199 16.49 11.36 -20.09
CA GLN A 199 17.35 12.47 -19.68
C GLN A 199 18.02 13.18 -20.88
N LEU A 200 18.51 12.41 -21.87
CA LEU A 200 19.06 12.95 -23.10
C LEU A 200 18.02 13.79 -23.87
N SER A 201 16.78 13.29 -23.94
CA SER A 201 15.68 13.98 -24.64
C SER A 201 15.17 15.18 -23.83
N ALA A 202 14.92 15.04 -22.53
CA ALA A 202 14.36 16.11 -21.70
C ALA A 202 15.30 17.31 -21.53
N ASN A 203 16.61 17.06 -21.52
CA ASN A 203 17.63 18.11 -21.42
C ASN A 203 18.16 18.57 -22.78
N ASP A 204 17.58 18.08 -23.87
CA ASP A 204 17.98 18.43 -25.25
C ASP A 204 19.47 18.22 -25.53
N MET A 205 20.06 17.20 -24.89
CA MET A 205 21.49 16.92 -25.00
C MET A 205 21.85 16.31 -26.36
N LEU A 206 20.90 15.62 -27.02
CA LEU A 206 21.12 14.89 -28.26
C LEU A 206 19.86 14.86 -29.10
N ARG A 207 19.99 15.12 -30.43
CA ARG A 207 18.92 15.01 -31.43
C ARG A 207 19.35 14.09 -32.57
N ILE A 208 18.38 13.53 -33.28
CA ILE A 208 18.63 12.86 -34.56
C ILE A 208 19.17 13.92 -35.56
N GLY A 209 20.27 13.57 -36.22
CA GLY A 209 20.99 14.46 -37.11
C GLY A 209 22.18 15.19 -36.51
N ASP A 210 22.34 15.19 -35.17
CA ASP A 210 23.53 15.76 -34.52
C ASP A 210 24.79 14.98 -34.89
N TRP A 211 25.88 15.68 -35.17
CA TRP A 211 27.20 15.08 -35.28
C TRP A 211 27.82 15.03 -33.88
N ILE A 212 28.17 13.82 -33.41
CA ILE A 212 28.81 13.62 -32.10
C ILE A 212 30.09 12.84 -32.22
N ALA A 213 31.00 13.13 -31.29
CA ALA A 213 32.24 12.38 -31.13
C ALA A 213 32.38 11.89 -29.69
N LEU A 214 32.57 10.57 -29.53
CA LEU A 214 32.83 9.96 -28.23
C LEU A 214 34.34 9.85 -28.00
N PRO A 215 34.77 9.78 -26.72
CA PRO A 215 36.18 9.56 -26.38
C PRO A 215 36.72 8.33 -27.03
N ASN A 216 38.01 8.34 -27.37
CA ASN A 216 38.74 7.22 -27.98
C ASN A 216 38.20 6.76 -29.37
N ASN A 217 37.51 7.62 -30.11
CA ASN A 217 36.94 7.32 -31.42
C ASN A 217 35.97 6.10 -31.40
N THR A 218 35.36 5.80 -30.29
CA THR A 218 34.41 4.69 -30.19
C THR A 218 33.18 4.91 -31.07
N ALA A 219 32.79 6.18 -31.27
CA ALA A 219 31.85 6.62 -32.29
C ALA A 219 32.18 8.07 -32.68
N ASN A 220 32.17 8.38 -33.97
CA ASN A 220 32.35 9.71 -34.49
C ASN A 220 31.54 9.88 -35.77
N GLY A 221 30.40 10.53 -35.68
CA GLY A 221 29.47 10.64 -36.79
C GLY A 221 28.10 11.16 -36.43
N THR A 222 27.17 10.99 -37.33
CA THR A 222 25.79 11.53 -37.23
C THR A 222 24.88 10.54 -36.52
N VAL A 223 24.06 11.04 -35.61
CA VAL A 223 23.02 10.27 -34.90
C VAL A 223 21.89 9.99 -35.87
N GLU A 224 21.62 8.71 -36.14
CA GLU A 224 20.54 8.28 -37.03
C GLU A 224 19.25 7.94 -36.29
N GLU A 225 19.37 7.31 -35.15
CA GLU A 225 18.24 6.79 -34.40
C GLU A 225 18.51 6.86 -32.89
N ILE A 226 17.50 7.26 -32.15
CA ILE A 226 17.48 7.26 -30.69
C ILE A 226 16.32 6.39 -30.25
N THR A 227 16.59 5.25 -29.63
CA THR A 227 15.61 4.38 -28.99
C THR A 227 15.75 4.41 -27.48
N LEU A 228 14.88 3.70 -26.74
CA LEU A 228 14.93 3.63 -25.28
C LEU A 228 16.26 3.09 -24.73
N ASN A 229 16.88 2.14 -25.44
CA ASN A 229 18.05 1.42 -24.96
C ASN A 229 19.29 1.58 -25.84
N THR A 230 19.14 2.23 -27.01
CA THR A 230 20.25 2.35 -27.96
C THR A 230 20.19 3.67 -28.73
N VAL A 231 21.38 4.22 -29.00
CA VAL A 231 21.61 5.31 -29.93
C VAL A 231 22.46 4.78 -31.07
N LYS A 232 21.99 4.87 -32.31
CA LYS A 232 22.76 4.50 -33.51
C LYS A 232 23.42 5.74 -34.11
N ILE A 233 24.72 5.62 -34.34
CA ILE A 233 25.57 6.66 -34.88
C ILE A 233 26.20 6.14 -36.16
N ARG A 234 25.95 6.82 -37.26
CA ARG A 234 26.67 6.55 -38.54
C ARG A 234 27.99 7.29 -38.53
N ASN A 235 29.07 6.55 -38.42
CA ASN A 235 30.40 7.08 -38.40
C ASN A 235 30.80 7.66 -39.77
N TRP A 236 31.86 8.47 -39.82
CA TRP A 236 32.42 9.06 -41.02
C TRP A 236 32.81 8.06 -42.10
N ASP A 237 33.15 6.80 -41.72
CA ASP A 237 33.50 5.69 -42.59
C ASP A 237 32.29 4.83 -43.05
N ASN A 238 31.04 5.33 -42.76
CA ASN A 238 29.78 4.65 -43.02
C ASN A 238 29.51 3.40 -42.15
N THR A 239 30.33 3.10 -41.14
CA THR A 239 29.99 2.07 -40.15
C THR A 239 28.94 2.59 -39.16
N ILE A 240 28.19 1.67 -38.56
CA ILE A 240 27.21 2.02 -37.55
C ILE A 240 27.70 1.62 -36.18
N SER A 241 27.89 2.60 -35.29
CA SER A 241 28.15 2.39 -33.89
C SER A 241 26.84 2.42 -33.10
N THR A 242 26.61 1.39 -32.28
CA THR A 242 25.45 1.30 -31.40
C THR A 242 25.90 1.56 -29.96
N VAL A 243 25.44 2.64 -29.34
CA VAL A 243 25.88 3.08 -28.02
C VAL A 243 24.66 3.10 -27.08
N PRO A 244 24.76 2.50 -25.88
CA PRO A 244 23.72 2.63 -24.87
C PRO A 244 23.54 4.09 -24.42
N PRO A 245 22.32 4.61 -24.25
CA PRO A 245 22.07 6.00 -23.81
C PRO A 245 22.79 6.36 -22.50
N TYR A 246 22.88 5.44 -21.55
CA TYR A 246 23.53 5.68 -20.27
C TYR A 246 25.04 6.00 -20.43
N THR A 247 25.69 5.49 -21.47
CA THR A 247 27.09 5.79 -21.77
C THR A 247 27.28 7.27 -22.14
N LEU A 248 26.30 7.83 -22.88
CA LEU A 248 26.31 9.24 -23.27
C LEU A 248 26.01 10.19 -22.10
N VAL A 249 25.21 9.73 -21.13
CA VAL A 249 24.92 10.52 -19.93
C VAL A 249 26.06 10.47 -18.92
N ASN A 250 26.72 9.30 -18.76
CA ASN A 250 27.79 9.12 -17.77
C ASN A 250 29.18 9.58 -18.26
N ASN A 251 29.39 9.63 -19.55
CA ASN A 251 30.66 10.08 -20.12
C ASN A 251 30.49 11.39 -20.86
N SER A 252 31.56 12.19 -20.90
CA SER A 252 31.57 13.37 -21.75
C SER A 252 31.61 12.97 -23.23
N PHE A 253 30.84 13.61 -24.05
CA PHE A 253 30.90 13.54 -25.52
C PHE A 253 30.85 14.93 -26.11
N GLN A 254 31.39 15.10 -27.30
CA GLN A 254 31.33 16.35 -28.03
C GLN A 254 30.10 16.31 -28.96
N ASN A 255 29.26 17.34 -28.86
CA ASN A 255 28.14 17.56 -29.80
C ASN A 255 28.47 18.78 -30.65
N TRP A 256 28.60 18.57 -31.95
CA TRP A 256 29.01 19.59 -32.91
C TRP A 256 27.84 20.47 -33.40
N ARG A 257 26.62 20.29 -32.87
CA ARG A 257 25.45 21.08 -33.18
C ARG A 257 25.72 22.60 -33.03
N GLY A 258 26.31 22.99 -31.89
CA GLY A 258 26.60 24.41 -31.65
C GLY A 258 27.54 25.01 -32.66
N MET A 259 28.49 24.23 -33.18
CA MET A 259 29.38 24.70 -34.28
C MET A 259 28.61 24.87 -35.58
N GLN A 260 27.71 23.94 -35.94
CA GLN A 260 26.88 24.02 -37.13
C GLN A 260 25.92 25.22 -37.09
N GLU A 261 25.30 25.46 -35.93
CA GLU A 261 24.39 26.62 -35.73
C GLU A 261 25.10 27.96 -35.72
N SER A 262 26.36 28.02 -35.32
CA SER A 262 27.17 29.28 -35.30
C SER A 262 27.83 29.65 -36.62
N GLY A 263 27.61 28.87 -37.69
CA GLY A 263 28.13 29.19 -39.03
C GLY A 263 29.53 28.65 -39.33
N GLY A 264 30.03 27.70 -38.53
CA GLY A 264 31.25 26.97 -38.81
C GLY A 264 32.47 27.39 -38.02
N VAL A 265 33.56 26.69 -38.22
CA VAL A 265 34.86 26.95 -37.58
C VAL A 265 35.49 28.20 -38.23
N VAL A 266 35.90 29.14 -37.41
CA VAL A 266 36.80 30.24 -37.79
C VAL A 266 38.24 29.75 -37.89
#